data_96568894d17f02eec1d6451caba78d06
#
_entry.id   96568894d17f02eec1d6451caba78d06
#
_cell.length_a   1.000
_cell.length_b   1.000
_cell.length_c   1.000
_cell.angle_alpha   90.00
_cell.angle_beta   90.00
_cell.angle_gamma   90.00
#
_symmetry.space_group_name_H-M   'P 1'
#
loop_
_entity.id
_entity.type
_entity.pdbx_description
1 polymer ?
#
loop_
_entity_poly.entity_id
_entity_poly.type
_entity_poly.pdbx_seq_one_letter_code
_entity_poly.pdbx_strand_id
1 'polypeptide(L)'
;MTTMKDIAEAVGISIGTVDRIIHKRGRYSEKTAEQVLKAMKDLSYIPNIHARGLKQTKQHIFGVVIPAREQDGGYWRLVEEGVLKAADELVSFGNDIRIFPFDRYSSKSCIDALSIALSSDAEGLLIAPCRPDDMRGLLKDIDIPYIFIDTDIPELKRRTSYIGQESRQSGILSGKLMSLLIGGEISTGQAPYVLIVDPPGSNYHLYNRIEGFRYYMGAVMPEIKLKTIKAEIDDEYHFHSKLEEFCISNTQLPCGIFAANSSVYYIASFLEKKGDEYTSVPLVGYDIIPGKESAVEKGTIDFILTQQPEVQGYRGVIMLYDHIVLKKDINKEVIMPLNIITRENIHTFTGYING
;
A
#
# COMPACT_ATOMS: atom_id res chain seq x y z
N MET A 1 -18.33 -29.50 5.63
CA MET A 1 -17.66 -28.75 4.56
C MET A 1 -17.79 -29.57 3.28
N THR A 2 -18.39 -29.01 2.23
CA THR A 2 -18.65 -29.73 0.97
C THR A 2 -17.31 -30.04 0.28
N THR A 3 -17.15 -31.27 -0.23
CA THR A 3 -15.93 -31.76 -0.88
C THR A 3 -16.15 -31.98 -2.38
N MET A 4 -15.07 -32.12 -3.17
CA MET A 4 -15.16 -32.53 -4.57
C MET A 4 -15.85 -33.88 -4.76
N LYS A 5 -15.80 -34.75 -3.73
CA LYS A 5 -16.47 -36.03 -3.74
C LYS A 5 -17.99 -35.83 -3.69
N ASP A 6 -18.48 -34.93 -2.87
CA ASP A 6 -19.92 -34.64 -2.76
C ASP A 6 -20.46 -34.05 -4.06
N ILE A 7 -19.68 -33.23 -4.76
CA ILE A 7 -20.04 -32.72 -6.11
C ILE A 7 -20.07 -33.86 -7.13
N ALA A 8 -19.05 -34.74 -7.10
CA ALA A 8 -18.95 -35.89 -7.99
C ALA A 8 -20.16 -36.81 -7.83
N GLU A 9 -20.58 -37.08 -6.59
CA GLU A 9 -21.77 -37.85 -6.27
C GLU A 9 -23.06 -37.17 -6.70
N ALA A 10 -23.19 -35.87 -6.47
CA ALA A 10 -24.36 -35.06 -6.87
C ALA A 10 -24.59 -35.03 -8.38
N VAL A 11 -23.50 -35.02 -9.17
CA VAL A 11 -23.56 -34.95 -10.65
C VAL A 11 -23.44 -36.33 -11.30
N GLY A 12 -23.07 -37.38 -10.55
CA GLY A 12 -22.92 -38.74 -11.05
C GLY A 12 -21.68 -38.96 -11.95
N ILE A 13 -20.57 -38.26 -11.67
CA ILE A 13 -19.32 -38.29 -12.42
C ILE A 13 -18.13 -38.60 -11.53
N SER A 14 -16.97 -38.90 -12.12
CA SER A 14 -15.76 -39.12 -11.35
C SER A 14 -15.21 -37.85 -10.73
N ILE A 15 -14.58 -37.96 -9.54
CA ILE A 15 -13.85 -36.84 -8.88
C ILE A 15 -12.81 -36.22 -9.82
N GLY A 16 -12.12 -37.04 -10.63
CA GLY A 16 -11.15 -36.54 -11.60
C GLY A 16 -11.80 -35.74 -12.74
N THR A 17 -13.08 -35.95 -13.05
CA THR A 17 -13.83 -35.12 -14.01
C THR A 17 -14.23 -33.81 -13.37
N VAL A 18 -14.66 -33.80 -12.11
CA VAL A 18 -14.94 -32.60 -11.33
C VAL A 18 -13.69 -31.73 -11.23
N ASP A 19 -12.54 -32.33 -10.87
CA ASP A 19 -11.25 -31.63 -10.79
C ASP A 19 -10.84 -30.94 -12.12
N ARG A 20 -11.01 -31.67 -13.24
CA ARG A 20 -10.73 -31.13 -14.59
C ARG A 20 -11.61 -29.93 -14.94
N ILE A 21 -12.88 -29.97 -14.60
CA ILE A 21 -13.84 -28.90 -14.88
C ILE A 21 -13.56 -27.68 -14.00
N ILE A 22 -13.39 -27.88 -12.69
CA ILE A 22 -13.10 -26.80 -11.73
C ILE A 22 -11.82 -26.04 -12.14
N HIS A 23 -10.83 -26.78 -12.62
CA HIS A 23 -9.53 -26.24 -12.99
C HIS A 23 -9.36 -25.97 -14.48
N LYS A 24 -10.42 -26.06 -15.29
CA LYS A 24 -10.43 -25.81 -16.75
C LYS A 24 -9.32 -26.59 -17.48
N ARG A 25 -9.09 -27.89 -17.13
CA ARG A 25 -8.03 -28.72 -17.70
C ARG A 25 -8.61 -29.85 -18.52
N GLY A 26 -7.99 -30.12 -19.67
CA GLY A 26 -8.34 -31.26 -20.52
C GLY A 26 -9.69 -31.12 -21.23
N ARG A 27 -10.22 -32.24 -21.77
CA ARG A 27 -11.46 -32.27 -22.52
C ARG A 27 -12.63 -32.69 -21.63
N TYR A 28 -13.71 -31.93 -21.65
CA TYR A 28 -15.00 -32.22 -21.03
C TYR A 28 -16.13 -31.59 -21.84
N SER A 29 -17.37 -32.10 -21.70
CA SER A 29 -18.50 -31.49 -22.40
C SER A 29 -18.99 -30.25 -21.68
N GLU A 30 -19.45 -29.25 -22.43
CA GLU A 30 -20.07 -28.04 -21.87
C GLU A 30 -21.23 -28.38 -20.93
N LYS A 31 -22.07 -29.31 -21.32
CA LYS A 31 -23.20 -29.80 -20.51
C LYS A 31 -22.75 -30.34 -19.14
N THR A 32 -21.64 -31.09 -19.11
CA THR A 32 -21.09 -31.61 -17.84
C THR A 32 -20.48 -30.48 -16.98
N ALA A 33 -19.85 -29.49 -17.63
CA ALA A 33 -19.32 -28.33 -16.92
C ALA A 33 -20.42 -27.51 -16.26
N GLU A 34 -21.54 -27.25 -16.95
CA GLU A 34 -22.70 -26.55 -16.41
C GLU A 34 -23.29 -27.28 -15.20
N GLN A 35 -23.42 -28.61 -15.27
CA GLN A 35 -23.92 -29.43 -14.15
C GLN A 35 -23.01 -29.34 -12.92
N VAL A 36 -21.70 -29.39 -13.12
CA VAL A 36 -20.73 -29.26 -12.02
C VAL A 36 -20.78 -27.87 -11.42
N LEU A 37 -20.79 -26.81 -12.24
CA LEU A 37 -20.84 -25.43 -11.74
C LEU A 37 -22.16 -25.14 -10.98
N LYS A 38 -23.27 -25.72 -11.43
CA LYS A 38 -24.54 -25.65 -10.70
C LYS A 38 -24.46 -26.38 -9.36
N ALA A 39 -23.97 -27.61 -9.33
CA ALA A 39 -23.80 -28.38 -8.10
C ALA A 39 -22.85 -27.68 -7.10
N MET A 40 -21.78 -27.05 -7.57
CA MET A 40 -20.90 -26.22 -6.75
C MET A 40 -21.66 -25.08 -6.05
N LYS A 41 -22.53 -24.39 -6.81
CA LYS A 41 -23.35 -23.28 -6.28
C LYS A 41 -24.39 -23.80 -5.28
N ASP A 42 -25.12 -24.86 -5.62
CA ASP A 42 -26.20 -25.42 -4.82
C ASP A 42 -25.67 -26.00 -3.49
N LEU A 43 -24.48 -26.59 -3.51
CA LEU A 43 -23.81 -27.18 -2.34
C LEU A 43 -22.91 -26.18 -1.62
N SER A 44 -22.88 -24.90 -2.01
CA SER A 44 -22.00 -23.87 -1.47
C SER A 44 -20.53 -24.33 -1.40
N TYR A 45 -20.09 -25.04 -2.44
CA TYR A 45 -18.70 -25.53 -2.49
C TYR A 45 -17.75 -24.39 -2.79
N ILE A 46 -16.84 -24.16 -1.86
CA ILE A 46 -15.68 -23.29 -2.04
C ILE A 46 -14.51 -24.21 -2.39
N PRO A 47 -13.85 -24.02 -3.58
CA PRO A 47 -12.67 -24.81 -3.93
C PRO A 47 -11.65 -24.74 -2.79
N ASN A 48 -11.38 -25.88 -2.18
CA ASN A 48 -10.39 -25.94 -1.11
C ASN A 48 -9.00 -25.85 -1.76
N ILE A 49 -8.48 -24.63 -1.87
CA ILE A 49 -7.11 -24.34 -2.31
C ILE A 49 -6.12 -25.14 -1.43
N HIS A 50 -6.50 -25.41 -0.20
CA HIS A 50 -5.74 -26.13 0.81
C HIS A 50 -5.51 -27.62 0.48
N ALA A 51 -6.44 -28.29 -0.20
CA ALA A 51 -6.27 -29.71 -0.57
C ALA A 51 -5.16 -29.99 -1.60
N ARG A 52 -4.68 -28.96 -2.31
CA ARG A 52 -3.56 -29.05 -3.24
C ARG A 52 -2.21 -29.04 -2.53
N GLY A 53 -2.07 -28.24 -1.46
CA GLY A 53 -0.82 -28.13 -0.69
C GLY A 53 -0.45 -29.43 0.03
N LEU A 54 -1.42 -30.24 0.46
CA LEU A 54 -1.18 -31.52 1.15
C LEU A 54 -0.45 -32.59 0.32
N LYS A 55 -0.27 -32.41 -1.01
CA LYS A 55 0.51 -33.27 -1.89
C LYS A 55 1.87 -32.69 -2.29
N GLN A 56 2.18 -31.45 -1.89
CA GLN A 56 3.45 -30.81 -2.24
C GLN A 56 4.54 -31.24 -1.26
N THR A 57 5.52 -31.96 -1.76
CA THR A 57 6.74 -32.39 -1.04
C THR A 57 7.85 -31.33 -1.09
N LYS A 58 7.70 -30.28 -1.90
CA LYS A 58 8.70 -29.22 -2.08
C LYS A 58 8.32 -27.99 -1.25
N GLN A 59 9.25 -27.55 -0.41
CA GLN A 59 9.16 -26.27 0.28
C GLN A 59 9.46 -25.15 -0.73
N HIS A 60 8.61 -24.10 -0.75
CA HIS A 60 8.83 -22.90 -1.53
C HIS A 60 9.19 -21.74 -0.61
N ILE A 61 10.16 -20.94 -1.01
CA ILE A 61 10.67 -19.82 -0.22
C ILE A 61 10.43 -18.53 -0.97
N PHE A 62 9.80 -17.55 -0.30
CA PHE A 62 9.60 -16.21 -0.83
C PHE A 62 10.31 -15.19 0.04
N GLY A 63 11.04 -14.27 -0.58
CA GLY A 63 11.69 -13.17 0.10
C GLY A 63 10.82 -11.92 0.09
N VAL A 64 10.83 -11.18 1.19
CA VAL A 64 10.13 -9.91 1.33
C VAL A 64 11.13 -8.83 1.73
N VAL A 65 11.38 -7.86 0.84
CA VAL A 65 12.34 -6.77 1.02
C VAL A 65 11.57 -5.47 1.24
N ILE A 66 11.45 -5.06 2.49
CA ILE A 66 10.67 -3.89 2.92
C ILE A 66 11.45 -3.06 3.94
N PRO A 67 11.15 -1.77 4.11
CA PRO A 67 11.71 -0.99 5.22
C PRO A 67 11.42 -1.60 6.59
N ALA A 68 12.26 -1.25 7.57
CA ALA A 68 12.10 -1.70 8.95
C ALA A 68 10.74 -1.22 9.52
N ARG A 69 10.06 -2.10 10.27
CA ARG A 69 8.66 -1.97 10.68
C ARG A 69 8.31 -0.67 11.41
N GLU A 70 9.26 -0.07 12.14
CA GLU A 70 9.01 1.14 12.91
C GLU A 70 9.20 2.43 12.10
N GLN A 71 9.71 2.33 10.89
CA GLN A 71 9.93 3.49 10.02
C GLN A 71 8.62 4.06 9.48
N ASP A 72 8.67 5.32 9.04
CA ASP A 72 7.52 6.09 8.56
C ASP A 72 6.37 6.13 9.59
N GLY A 73 6.74 6.25 10.87
CA GLY A 73 5.79 6.33 11.97
C GLY A 73 5.00 5.04 12.23
N GLY A 74 5.48 3.90 11.72
CA GLY A 74 4.84 2.58 11.86
C GLY A 74 4.05 2.12 10.64
N TYR A 75 4.13 2.83 9.51
CA TYR A 75 3.49 2.42 8.25
C TYR A 75 3.94 1.01 7.81
N TRP A 76 5.25 0.75 7.88
CA TRP A 76 5.83 -0.53 7.44
C TRP A 76 5.46 -1.70 8.35
N ARG A 77 5.10 -1.43 9.61
CA ARG A 77 4.52 -2.45 10.49
C ARG A 77 3.22 -3.02 9.92
N LEU A 78 2.36 -2.18 9.36
CA LEU A 78 1.09 -2.62 8.74
C LEU A 78 1.35 -3.50 7.50
N VAL A 79 2.33 -3.13 6.68
CA VAL A 79 2.74 -3.97 5.53
C VAL A 79 3.24 -5.33 6.02
N GLU A 80 4.11 -5.35 7.04
CA GLU A 80 4.64 -6.58 7.63
C GLU A 80 3.54 -7.46 8.23
N GLU A 81 2.57 -6.88 8.93
CA GLU A 81 1.40 -7.61 9.47
C GLU A 81 0.61 -8.32 8.38
N GLY A 82 0.40 -7.66 7.24
CA GLY A 82 -0.21 -8.31 6.06
C GLY A 82 0.64 -9.45 5.49
N VAL A 83 1.94 -9.28 5.44
CA VAL A 83 2.89 -10.34 5.03
C VAL A 83 2.83 -11.53 5.97
N LEU A 84 2.86 -11.29 7.30
CA LEU A 84 2.78 -12.34 8.32
C LEU A 84 1.46 -13.10 8.28
N LYS A 85 0.34 -12.40 8.06
CA LYS A 85 -0.97 -13.03 7.89
C LYS A 85 -0.99 -14.00 6.69
N ALA A 86 -0.40 -13.59 5.55
CA ALA A 86 -0.26 -14.46 4.40
C ALA A 86 0.71 -15.64 4.68
N ALA A 87 1.79 -15.40 5.44
CA ALA A 87 2.73 -16.45 5.84
C ALA A 87 2.05 -17.52 6.69
N ASP A 88 1.25 -17.12 7.68
CA ASP A 88 0.49 -18.06 8.54
C ASP A 88 -0.48 -18.93 7.73
N GLU A 89 -1.12 -18.37 6.71
CA GLU A 89 -1.98 -19.15 5.81
C GLU A 89 -1.19 -20.13 4.95
N LEU A 90 0.00 -19.75 4.49
CA LEU A 90 0.80 -20.51 3.55
C LEU A 90 1.75 -21.52 4.18
N VAL A 91 2.06 -21.39 5.50
CA VAL A 91 2.97 -22.32 6.20
C VAL A 91 2.48 -23.76 6.15
N SER A 92 1.16 -23.99 6.24
CA SER A 92 0.55 -25.31 6.15
C SER A 92 0.70 -25.98 4.78
N PHE A 93 1.09 -25.22 3.76
CA PHE A 93 1.36 -25.66 2.38
C PHE A 93 2.86 -25.81 2.09
N GLY A 94 3.71 -25.78 3.12
CA GLY A 94 5.14 -25.93 2.98
C GLY A 94 5.84 -24.69 2.37
N ASN A 95 5.28 -23.50 2.58
CA ASN A 95 5.91 -22.26 2.13
C ASN A 95 6.59 -21.56 3.30
N ASP A 96 7.74 -20.94 3.04
CA ASP A 96 8.52 -20.16 3.98
C ASP A 96 8.64 -18.72 3.47
N ILE A 97 8.28 -17.76 4.31
CA ILE A 97 8.33 -16.33 3.98
C ILE A 97 9.43 -15.70 4.82
N ARG A 98 10.46 -15.17 4.15
CA ARG A 98 11.61 -14.55 4.80
C ARG A 98 11.61 -13.06 4.57
N ILE A 99 11.59 -12.28 5.66
CA ILE A 99 11.61 -10.83 5.61
C ILE A 99 13.05 -10.34 5.72
N PHE A 100 13.44 -9.46 4.80
CA PHE A 100 14.75 -8.79 4.73
C PHE A 100 14.50 -7.29 4.94
N PRO A 101 14.45 -6.83 6.20
CA PRO A 101 14.19 -5.43 6.48
C PRO A 101 15.40 -4.56 6.17
N PHE A 102 15.16 -3.32 5.73
CA PHE A 102 16.22 -2.34 5.51
C PHE A 102 15.86 -0.97 6.09
N ASP A 103 16.89 -0.18 6.38
CA ASP A 103 16.72 1.21 6.71
C ASP A 103 16.53 2.02 5.42
N ARG A 104 15.30 2.58 5.22
CA ARG A 104 14.97 3.34 4.01
C ARG A 104 15.77 4.62 3.82
N TYR A 105 16.41 5.12 4.87
CA TYR A 105 17.26 6.30 4.82
C TYR A 105 18.73 5.96 4.53
N SER A 106 19.08 4.66 4.51
CA SER A 106 20.43 4.16 4.26
C SER A 106 20.52 3.41 2.92
N SER A 107 21.27 3.97 1.95
CA SER A 107 21.58 3.31 0.68
C SER A 107 22.25 1.96 0.91
N LYS A 108 23.23 1.91 1.82
CA LYS A 108 23.93 0.67 2.14
C LYS A 108 22.99 -0.39 2.68
N SER A 109 22.12 -0.06 3.65
CA SER A 109 21.18 -1.01 4.22
C SER A 109 20.22 -1.57 3.16
N CYS A 110 19.73 -0.72 2.25
CA CYS A 110 18.86 -1.11 1.15
C CYS A 110 19.55 -2.09 0.20
N ILE A 111 20.78 -1.77 -0.24
CA ILE A 111 21.57 -2.62 -1.14
C ILE A 111 21.92 -3.96 -0.47
N ASP A 112 22.34 -3.94 0.79
CA ASP A 112 22.70 -5.14 1.54
C ASP A 112 21.50 -6.08 1.69
N ALA A 113 20.33 -5.58 2.12
CA ALA A 113 19.12 -6.38 2.30
C ALA A 113 18.65 -7.01 0.97
N LEU A 114 18.61 -6.24 -0.12
CA LEU A 114 18.25 -6.77 -1.43
C LEU A 114 19.27 -7.79 -1.94
N SER A 115 20.57 -7.56 -1.75
CA SER A 115 21.62 -8.48 -2.15
C SER A 115 21.55 -9.79 -1.37
N ILE A 116 21.26 -9.75 -0.07
CA ILE A 116 21.04 -10.95 0.74
C ILE A 116 19.81 -11.72 0.23
N ALA A 117 18.69 -11.02 -0.04
CA ALA A 117 17.49 -11.65 -0.57
C ALA A 117 17.74 -12.32 -1.93
N LEU A 118 18.47 -11.67 -2.83
CA LEU A 118 18.84 -12.20 -4.15
C LEU A 118 19.81 -13.38 -4.08
N SER A 119 20.66 -13.42 -3.05
CA SER A 119 21.62 -14.52 -2.83
C SER A 119 21.01 -15.69 -2.06
N SER A 120 19.78 -15.55 -1.58
CA SER A 120 19.05 -16.61 -0.89
C SER A 120 18.45 -17.61 -1.88
N ASP A 121 17.86 -18.67 -1.35
CA ASP A 121 17.11 -19.67 -2.12
C ASP A 121 15.65 -19.27 -2.39
N ALA A 122 15.33 -17.98 -2.30
CA ALA A 122 14.00 -17.45 -2.60
C ALA A 122 13.65 -17.65 -4.09
N GLU A 123 12.47 -18.20 -4.33
CA GLU A 123 11.94 -18.46 -5.69
C GLU A 123 11.18 -17.24 -6.25
N GLY A 124 10.93 -16.23 -5.43
CA GLY A 124 10.33 -14.95 -5.80
C GLY A 124 10.44 -13.90 -4.71
N LEU A 125 10.33 -12.64 -5.09
CA LEU A 125 10.51 -11.52 -4.17
C LEU A 125 9.28 -10.58 -4.15
N LEU A 126 8.88 -10.17 -2.96
CA LEU A 126 8.00 -9.02 -2.73
C LEU A 126 8.89 -7.86 -2.29
N ILE A 127 8.85 -6.74 -2.99
CA ILE A 127 9.80 -5.64 -2.77
C ILE A 127 9.05 -4.33 -2.67
N ALA A 128 9.38 -3.51 -1.65
CA ALA A 128 9.01 -2.10 -1.60
C ALA A 128 10.19 -1.24 -2.10
N PRO A 129 10.21 -0.80 -3.37
CA PRO A 129 11.37 -0.12 -3.94
C PRO A 129 11.44 1.37 -3.54
N CYS A 130 11.51 1.64 -2.22
CA CYS A 130 11.54 2.99 -1.67
C CYS A 130 12.80 3.79 -2.05
N ARG A 131 13.84 3.09 -2.50
CA ARG A 131 15.09 3.68 -2.99
C ARG A 131 15.38 3.17 -4.41
N PRO A 132 14.64 3.66 -5.41
CA PRO A 132 14.69 3.12 -6.77
C PRO A 132 16.08 3.19 -7.40
N ASP A 133 16.85 4.23 -7.12
CA ASP A 133 18.19 4.40 -7.68
C ASP A 133 19.20 3.36 -7.15
N ASP A 134 19.05 2.97 -5.87
CA ASP A 134 19.89 1.93 -5.26
C ASP A 134 19.48 0.52 -5.72
N MET A 135 18.19 0.29 -5.99
CA MET A 135 17.66 -1.03 -6.34
C MET A 135 17.68 -1.35 -7.83
N ARG A 136 17.56 -0.34 -8.70
CA ARG A 136 17.40 -0.51 -10.16
C ARG A 136 18.50 -1.37 -10.78
N GLY A 137 19.75 -1.13 -10.40
CA GLY A 137 20.90 -1.87 -10.91
C GLY A 137 20.86 -3.35 -10.56
N LEU A 138 20.46 -3.70 -9.35
CA LEU A 138 20.36 -5.08 -8.86
C LEU A 138 19.17 -5.84 -9.47
N LEU A 139 18.06 -5.13 -9.73
CA LEU A 139 16.82 -5.75 -10.22
C LEU A 139 16.74 -5.88 -11.74
N LYS A 140 17.60 -5.19 -12.46
CA LYS A 140 17.54 -5.10 -13.92
C LYS A 140 17.62 -6.47 -14.61
N ASP A 141 18.50 -7.36 -14.12
CA ASP A 141 18.88 -8.60 -14.78
C ASP A 141 18.51 -9.85 -13.96
N ILE A 142 17.70 -9.72 -12.92
CA ILE A 142 17.27 -10.89 -12.13
C ILE A 142 16.26 -11.76 -12.89
N ASP A 143 16.37 -13.08 -12.72
CA ASP A 143 15.53 -14.06 -13.41
C ASP A 143 14.35 -14.55 -12.56
N ILE A 144 14.39 -14.38 -11.23
CA ILE A 144 13.28 -14.78 -10.37
C ILE A 144 12.12 -13.77 -10.47
N PRO A 145 10.85 -14.22 -10.38
CA PRO A 145 9.69 -13.34 -10.34
C PRO A 145 9.75 -12.36 -9.17
N TYR A 146 9.39 -11.10 -9.40
CA TYR A 146 9.26 -10.13 -8.32
C TYR A 146 8.05 -9.23 -8.50
N ILE A 147 7.45 -8.86 -7.36
CA ILE A 147 6.29 -7.98 -7.26
C ILE A 147 6.70 -6.74 -6.48
N PHE A 148 6.33 -5.57 -6.99
CA PHE A 148 6.48 -4.33 -6.24
C PHE A 148 5.22 -3.98 -5.45
N ILE A 149 5.41 -3.41 -4.26
CA ILE A 149 4.34 -2.86 -3.42
C ILE A 149 4.65 -1.42 -3.04
N ASP A 150 3.60 -0.65 -2.74
CA ASP A 150 3.62 0.74 -2.30
C ASP A 150 4.10 1.72 -3.40
N THR A 151 5.29 1.52 -3.92
CA THR A 151 5.86 2.30 -5.00
C THR A 151 6.34 1.43 -6.15
N ASP A 152 6.58 2.03 -7.33
CA ASP A 152 6.99 1.31 -8.55
C ASP A 152 8.32 1.84 -9.09
N ILE A 153 8.94 1.04 -9.93
CA ILE A 153 10.02 1.45 -10.85
C ILE A 153 9.54 1.09 -12.27
N PRO A 154 8.76 1.96 -12.92
CA PRO A 154 8.07 1.62 -14.19
C PRO A 154 9.01 1.23 -15.33
N GLU A 155 10.28 1.63 -15.28
CA GLU A 155 11.30 1.27 -16.25
C GLU A 155 11.67 -0.22 -16.21
N LEU A 156 11.51 -0.88 -15.05
CA LEU A 156 11.81 -2.30 -14.87
C LEU A 156 10.65 -3.16 -15.40
N LYS A 157 10.59 -3.34 -16.71
CA LYS A 157 9.51 -4.06 -17.40
C LYS A 157 9.43 -5.56 -17.06
N ARG A 158 10.48 -6.14 -16.44
CA ARG A 158 10.53 -7.55 -16.02
C ARG A 158 9.78 -7.83 -14.72
N ARG A 159 9.34 -6.78 -13.97
CA ARG A 159 8.51 -6.98 -12.79
C ARG A 159 7.26 -7.80 -13.13
N THR A 160 6.95 -8.77 -12.30
CA THR A 160 5.79 -9.65 -12.51
C THR A 160 4.50 -8.90 -12.28
N SER A 161 4.44 -8.08 -11.20
CA SER A 161 3.29 -7.24 -10.89
C SER A 161 3.71 -6.00 -10.07
N TYR A 162 2.79 -5.05 -9.96
CA TYR A 162 2.82 -3.93 -9.01
C TYR A 162 1.49 -3.88 -8.25
N ILE A 163 1.55 -3.67 -6.94
CA ILE A 163 0.38 -3.47 -6.08
C ILE A 163 0.55 -2.13 -5.36
N GLY A 164 -0.33 -1.20 -5.60
CA GLY A 164 -0.27 0.13 -4.98
C GLY A 164 -1.34 1.06 -5.51
N GLN A 165 -1.27 2.32 -5.12
CA GLN A 165 -2.18 3.35 -5.60
C GLN A 165 -1.80 3.84 -7.00
N GLU A 166 -2.80 4.40 -7.72
CA GLU A 166 -2.52 5.35 -8.79
C GLU A 166 -2.17 6.70 -8.13
N SER A 167 -0.87 6.94 -7.99
CA SER A 167 -0.35 8.00 -7.11
C SER A 167 -0.68 9.40 -7.59
N ARG A 168 -0.68 9.64 -8.91
CA ARG A 168 -1.03 10.95 -9.46
C ARG A 168 -2.51 11.27 -9.23
N GLN A 169 -3.39 10.29 -9.42
CA GLN A 169 -4.83 10.44 -9.15
C GLN A 169 -5.11 10.67 -7.66
N SER A 170 -4.35 10.00 -6.79
CA SER A 170 -4.39 10.21 -5.35
C SER A 170 -4.03 11.65 -4.97
N GLY A 171 -3.00 12.22 -5.60
CA GLY A 171 -2.64 13.63 -5.44
C GLY A 171 -3.71 14.60 -5.94
N ILE A 172 -4.32 14.31 -7.10
CA ILE A 172 -5.46 15.08 -7.64
C ILE A 172 -6.63 15.08 -6.63
N LEU A 173 -6.93 13.91 -6.05
CA LEU A 173 -7.98 13.78 -5.03
C LEU A 173 -7.64 14.60 -3.78
N SER A 174 -6.39 14.56 -3.30
CA SER A 174 -5.94 15.40 -2.18
C SER A 174 -6.09 16.89 -2.48
N GLY A 175 -5.76 17.32 -3.70
CA GLY A 175 -5.98 18.70 -4.14
C GLY A 175 -7.46 19.09 -4.14
N LYS A 176 -8.35 18.18 -4.60
CA LYS A 176 -9.80 18.39 -4.54
C LYS A 176 -10.28 18.55 -3.10
N LEU A 177 -9.85 17.70 -2.19
CA LEU A 177 -10.22 17.79 -0.78
C LEU A 177 -9.72 19.10 -0.16
N MET A 178 -8.46 19.47 -0.40
CA MET A 178 -7.88 20.72 0.04
C MET A 178 -8.67 21.93 -0.49
N SER A 179 -9.06 21.93 -1.76
CA SER A 179 -9.85 23.04 -2.34
C SER A 179 -11.23 23.21 -1.69
N LEU A 180 -11.83 22.12 -1.22
CA LEU A 180 -13.12 22.17 -0.50
C LEU A 180 -12.96 22.78 0.91
N LEU A 181 -11.84 22.52 1.58
CA LEU A 181 -11.54 23.08 2.89
C LEU A 181 -11.21 24.58 2.83
N ILE A 182 -10.48 25.01 1.81
CA ILE A 182 -10.05 26.41 1.64
C ILE A 182 -11.17 27.28 1.06
N GLY A 183 -12.13 26.70 0.32
CA GLY A 183 -13.08 27.37 -0.58
C GLY A 183 -14.10 28.34 0.03
N GLY A 184 -13.94 28.75 1.30
CA GLY A 184 -14.89 29.66 1.95
C GLY A 184 -14.53 31.14 1.91
N GLU A 185 -13.36 31.54 2.36
CA GLU A 185 -12.93 32.94 2.41
C GLU A 185 -11.41 33.04 2.45
N ILE A 186 -10.79 33.38 1.30
CA ILE A 186 -9.41 33.80 1.27
C ILE A 186 -9.33 35.23 1.80
N SER A 187 -8.82 35.41 3.00
CA SER A 187 -8.67 36.74 3.62
C SER A 187 -7.74 37.63 2.76
N THR A 188 -8.22 38.84 2.48
CA THR A 188 -7.65 39.82 1.55
C THR A 188 -6.49 40.63 2.15
N GLY A 189 -5.33 40.00 2.39
CA GLY A 189 -4.21 40.79 2.95
C GLY A 189 -2.86 40.45 2.32
N GLN A 190 -2.49 39.21 2.33
CA GLN A 190 -1.26 38.66 1.70
C GLN A 190 -1.64 37.52 0.78
N ALA A 191 -0.80 37.25 -0.24
CA ALA A 191 -1.06 36.15 -1.17
C ALA A 191 -1.12 34.82 -0.42
N PRO A 192 -2.28 34.11 -0.40
CA PRO A 192 -2.45 32.87 0.35
C PRO A 192 -1.55 31.77 -0.21
N TYR A 193 -1.16 30.84 0.65
CA TYR A 193 -0.36 29.70 0.20
C TYR A 193 -0.72 28.41 0.92
N VAL A 194 -0.59 27.29 0.22
CA VAL A 194 -0.61 25.95 0.78
C VAL A 194 0.83 25.46 0.96
N LEU A 195 1.10 24.88 2.13
CA LEU A 195 2.38 24.24 2.41
C LEU A 195 2.31 22.76 1.98
N ILE A 196 3.24 22.35 1.12
CA ILE A 196 3.46 20.94 0.76
C ILE A 196 4.64 20.43 1.58
N VAL A 197 4.43 19.38 2.35
CA VAL A 197 5.50 18.67 3.06
C VAL A 197 5.91 17.45 2.24
N ASP A 198 7.13 17.51 1.69
CA ASP A 198 7.71 16.55 0.77
C ASP A 198 8.81 15.77 1.49
N PRO A 199 8.64 14.47 1.75
CA PRO A 199 9.73 13.65 2.27
C PRO A 199 10.88 13.58 1.27
N PRO A 200 12.14 13.69 1.70
CA PRO A 200 13.27 13.57 0.81
C PRO A 200 13.37 12.17 0.21
N GLY A 201 13.89 12.10 -1.01
CA GLY A 201 14.07 10.87 -1.76
C GLY A 201 13.42 10.92 -3.14
N SER A 202 13.78 10.00 -4.01
CA SER A 202 13.31 9.90 -5.39
C SER A 202 12.16 8.90 -5.58
N ASN A 203 11.28 8.79 -4.60
CA ASN A 203 10.18 7.84 -4.64
C ASN A 203 9.15 8.21 -5.71
N TYR A 204 8.93 7.32 -6.65
CA TYR A 204 8.00 7.50 -7.76
C TYR A 204 6.58 7.90 -7.30
N HIS A 205 6.04 7.23 -6.29
CA HIS A 205 4.68 7.49 -5.83
C HIS A 205 4.54 8.86 -5.13
N LEU A 206 5.53 9.28 -4.31
CA LEU A 206 5.48 10.58 -3.62
C LEU A 206 5.59 11.73 -4.61
N TYR A 207 6.50 11.63 -5.57
CA TYR A 207 6.61 12.60 -6.65
C TYR A 207 5.28 12.76 -7.41
N ASN A 208 4.68 11.65 -7.83
CA ASN A 208 3.41 11.68 -8.58
C ASN A 208 2.24 12.21 -7.74
N ARG A 209 2.19 11.93 -6.43
CA ARG A 209 1.19 12.54 -5.52
C ARG A 209 1.32 14.05 -5.51
N ILE A 210 2.52 14.56 -5.29
CA ILE A 210 2.78 16.00 -5.24
C ILE A 210 2.45 16.66 -6.58
N GLU A 211 2.83 16.05 -7.68
CA GLU A 211 2.51 16.56 -9.02
C GLU A 211 1.00 16.52 -9.31
N GLY A 212 0.30 15.48 -8.88
CA GLY A 212 -1.16 15.42 -8.97
C GLY A 212 -1.84 16.52 -8.15
N PHE A 213 -1.36 16.76 -6.93
CA PHE A 213 -1.84 17.84 -6.07
C PHE A 213 -1.60 19.22 -6.70
N ARG A 214 -0.37 19.47 -7.18
CA ARG A 214 0.01 20.72 -7.87
C ARG A 214 -0.84 20.97 -9.10
N TYR A 215 -1.04 19.93 -9.90
CA TYR A 215 -1.87 20.01 -11.12
C TYR A 215 -3.30 20.45 -10.79
N TYR A 216 -3.93 19.83 -9.77
CA TYR A 216 -5.30 20.18 -9.39
C TYR A 216 -5.38 21.60 -8.81
N MET A 217 -4.53 21.93 -7.85
CA MET A 217 -4.54 23.26 -7.24
C MET A 217 -4.27 24.36 -8.24
N GLY A 218 -3.29 24.17 -9.14
CA GLY A 218 -2.99 25.15 -10.19
C GLY A 218 -4.12 25.34 -11.21
N ALA A 219 -4.96 24.33 -11.44
CA ALA A 219 -6.10 24.42 -12.33
C ALA A 219 -7.34 25.05 -11.66
N VAL A 220 -7.56 24.83 -10.36
CA VAL A 220 -8.80 25.17 -9.66
C VAL A 220 -8.64 26.41 -8.78
N MET A 221 -7.46 26.61 -8.18
CA MET A 221 -7.14 27.72 -7.28
C MET A 221 -5.78 28.37 -7.65
N PRO A 222 -5.64 28.93 -8.87
CA PRO A 222 -4.36 29.43 -9.38
C PRO A 222 -3.81 30.63 -8.59
N GLU A 223 -4.64 31.32 -7.81
CA GLU A 223 -4.28 32.42 -6.93
C GLU A 223 -3.51 31.95 -5.68
N ILE A 224 -3.63 30.66 -5.29
CA ILE A 224 -2.96 30.11 -4.14
C ILE A 224 -1.54 29.66 -4.51
N LYS A 225 -0.54 30.22 -3.85
CA LYS A 225 0.85 29.81 -4.02
C LYS A 225 1.08 28.45 -3.36
N LEU A 226 1.90 27.61 -3.98
CA LEU A 226 2.33 26.33 -3.41
C LEU A 226 3.79 26.45 -2.95
N LYS A 227 4.00 26.40 -1.63
CA LYS A 227 5.33 26.37 -1.03
C LYS A 227 5.65 24.94 -0.62
N THR A 228 6.91 24.54 -0.73
CA THR A 228 7.32 23.17 -0.39
C THR A 228 8.47 23.19 0.59
N ILE A 229 8.40 22.36 1.62
CA ILE A 229 9.54 22.03 2.48
C ILE A 229 9.86 20.54 2.34
N LYS A 230 11.13 20.21 2.48
CA LYS A 230 11.58 18.81 2.60
C LYS A 230 11.85 18.49 4.05
N ALA A 231 11.19 17.44 4.56
CA ALA A 231 11.35 16.99 5.93
C ALA A 231 11.28 15.46 6.03
N GLU A 232 12.29 14.85 6.66
CA GLU A 232 12.32 13.41 6.95
C GLU A 232 11.47 13.10 8.18
N ILE A 233 10.86 11.92 8.22
CA ILE A 233 9.98 11.47 9.31
C ILE A 233 10.64 10.39 10.20
N ASP A 234 11.95 10.41 10.26
CA ASP A 234 12.75 9.51 11.11
C ASP A 234 12.82 9.99 12.56
N ASP A 235 12.79 11.32 12.78
CA ASP A 235 12.83 11.97 14.08
C ASP A 235 11.83 13.12 14.17
N GLU A 236 10.85 12.99 15.09
CA GLU A 236 9.81 14.01 15.32
C GLU A 236 10.40 15.37 15.72
N TYR A 237 11.44 15.38 16.53
CA TYR A 237 12.08 16.63 16.97
C TYR A 237 12.71 17.37 15.79
N HIS A 238 13.47 16.66 14.97
CA HIS A 238 14.09 17.25 13.78
C HIS A 238 13.03 17.73 12.76
N PHE A 239 11.98 16.93 12.58
CA PHE A 239 10.85 17.30 11.73
C PHE A 239 10.17 18.59 12.22
N HIS A 240 9.88 18.71 13.53
CA HIS A 240 9.31 19.93 14.11
C HIS A 240 10.24 21.13 13.98
N SER A 241 11.56 20.95 14.11
CA SER A 241 12.53 22.03 13.89
C SER A 241 12.44 22.61 12.48
N LYS A 242 12.23 21.75 11.46
CA LYS A 242 12.03 22.20 10.06
C LYS A 242 10.74 22.98 9.88
N LEU A 243 9.64 22.56 10.52
CA LEU A 243 8.40 23.32 10.51
C LEU A 243 8.54 24.65 11.23
N GLU A 244 9.26 24.71 12.35
CA GLU A 244 9.53 25.94 13.09
C GLU A 244 10.36 26.93 12.28
N GLU A 245 11.45 26.47 11.64
CA GLU A 245 12.26 27.30 10.73
C GLU A 245 11.39 27.91 9.60
N PHE A 246 10.46 27.11 9.07
CA PHE A 246 9.54 27.57 8.05
C PHE A 246 8.57 28.63 8.59
N CYS A 247 7.97 28.42 9.77
CA CYS A 247 7.06 29.37 10.42
C CYS A 247 7.77 30.70 10.73
N ILE A 248 9.00 30.67 11.25
CA ILE A 248 9.79 31.88 11.53
C ILE A 248 10.05 32.67 10.24
N SER A 249 10.31 31.97 9.13
CA SER A 249 10.56 32.59 7.83
C SER A 249 9.31 33.11 7.12
N ASN A 250 8.12 32.77 7.60
CA ASN A 250 6.83 33.13 7.03
C ASN A 250 5.91 33.66 8.12
N THR A 251 5.65 34.94 8.10
CA THR A 251 4.80 35.63 9.11
C THR A 251 3.32 35.30 9.04
N GLN A 252 2.88 34.70 7.94
CA GLN A 252 1.50 34.28 7.71
C GLN A 252 1.40 32.76 7.79
N LEU A 253 0.33 32.24 8.43
CA LEU A 253 -0.01 30.83 8.40
C LEU A 253 -0.42 30.38 6.97
N PRO A 254 -0.12 29.12 6.58
CA PRO A 254 -0.65 28.56 5.34
C PRO A 254 -2.19 28.48 5.42
N CYS A 255 -2.86 28.66 4.30
CA CYS A 255 -4.31 28.40 4.22
C CYS A 255 -4.64 26.89 4.10
N GLY A 256 -3.64 26.03 4.10
CA GLY A 256 -3.73 24.58 4.16
C GLY A 256 -2.36 23.92 4.13
N ILE A 257 -2.28 22.69 4.62
CA ILE A 257 -1.06 21.88 4.63
C ILE A 257 -1.36 20.53 3.98
N PHE A 258 -0.52 20.14 3.01
CA PHE A 258 -0.58 18.85 2.35
C PHE A 258 0.66 18.03 2.70
N ALA A 259 0.45 16.87 3.35
CA ALA A 259 1.49 15.89 3.62
C ALA A 259 1.40 14.74 2.62
N ALA A 260 2.46 14.51 1.84
CA ALA A 260 2.46 13.47 0.80
C ALA A 260 2.50 12.03 1.33
N ASN A 261 2.68 11.83 2.65
CA ASN A 261 2.76 10.54 3.34
C ASN A 261 2.25 10.64 4.80
N SER A 262 2.58 9.65 5.64
CA SER A 262 2.23 9.59 7.07
C SER A 262 2.86 10.67 7.96
N SER A 263 3.68 11.58 7.42
CA SER A 263 4.17 12.76 8.15
C SER A 263 3.06 13.69 8.65
N VAL A 264 1.84 13.51 8.16
CA VAL A 264 0.64 14.22 8.60
C VAL A 264 0.47 14.20 10.13
N TYR A 265 0.87 13.13 10.81
CA TYR A 265 0.78 13.01 12.27
C TYR A 265 1.83 13.86 13.00
N TYR A 266 3.03 14.02 12.45
CA TYR A 266 4.04 14.92 13.00
C TYR A 266 3.63 16.38 12.80
N ILE A 267 2.99 16.68 11.67
CA ILE A 267 2.42 18.00 11.42
C ILE A 267 1.29 18.26 12.44
N ALA A 268 0.35 17.34 12.61
CA ALA A 268 -0.74 17.48 13.59
C ALA A 268 -0.21 17.71 15.01
N SER A 269 0.76 16.91 15.46
CA SER A 269 1.43 17.09 16.76
C SER A 269 2.10 18.46 16.90
N PHE A 270 2.74 18.97 15.84
CA PHE A 270 3.30 20.31 15.82
C PHE A 270 2.22 21.39 15.96
N LEU A 271 1.14 21.30 15.17
CA LEU A 271 0.04 22.28 15.21
C LEU A 271 -0.65 22.30 16.59
N GLU A 272 -0.90 21.13 17.19
CA GLU A 272 -1.48 21.01 18.54
C GLU A 272 -0.58 21.67 19.61
N LYS A 273 0.74 21.54 19.50
CA LYS A 273 1.70 22.21 20.40
C LYS A 273 1.68 23.74 20.26
N LYS A 274 1.33 24.26 19.07
CA LYS A 274 1.28 25.71 18.79
C LYS A 274 -0.03 26.36 19.22
N GLY A 275 -1.11 25.61 19.37
CA GLY A 275 -2.43 26.07 19.86
C GLY A 275 -3.48 26.29 18.76
N ASP A 276 -4.65 26.81 19.18
CA ASP A 276 -5.89 26.77 18.39
C ASP A 276 -5.80 27.46 17.03
N GLU A 277 -5.06 28.56 16.91
CA GLU A 277 -4.86 29.24 15.64
C GLU A 277 -4.22 28.31 14.59
N TYR A 278 -3.25 27.49 15.04
CA TYR A 278 -2.54 26.56 14.17
C TYR A 278 -3.37 25.31 13.84
N THR A 279 -4.15 24.80 14.80
CA THR A 279 -5.02 23.63 14.57
C THR A 279 -6.23 23.94 13.69
N SER A 280 -6.53 25.24 13.46
CA SER A 280 -7.53 25.67 12.47
C SER A 280 -7.06 25.60 11.01
N VAL A 281 -5.76 25.37 10.77
CA VAL A 281 -5.20 25.25 9.42
C VAL A 281 -5.58 23.90 8.82
N PRO A 282 -6.29 23.84 7.68
CA PRO A 282 -6.65 22.61 7.00
C PRO A 282 -5.48 21.69 6.76
N LEU A 283 -5.61 20.40 7.14
CA LEU A 283 -4.56 19.41 7.03
C LEU A 283 -5.04 18.14 6.31
N VAL A 284 -4.41 17.83 5.18
CA VAL A 284 -4.68 16.63 4.37
C VAL A 284 -3.41 15.80 4.27
N GLY A 285 -3.53 14.48 4.50
CA GLY A 285 -2.39 13.59 4.44
C GLY A 285 -2.75 12.14 4.11
N TYR A 286 -1.84 11.22 4.45
CA TYR A 286 -1.95 9.81 4.08
C TYR A 286 -1.80 8.90 5.28
N ASP A 287 -2.45 7.74 5.13
CA ASP A 287 -2.39 6.54 5.91
C ASP A 287 -2.88 6.66 7.35
N ILE A 288 -3.63 5.66 7.80
CA ILE A 288 -4.02 5.51 9.20
C ILE A 288 -2.94 4.70 9.91
N ILE A 289 -2.38 5.30 10.96
CA ILE A 289 -1.39 4.63 11.80
C ILE A 289 -2.08 4.29 13.13
N PRO A 290 -2.21 3.00 13.50
CA PRO A 290 -2.80 2.59 14.75
C PRO A 290 -2.17 3.27 15.97
N GLY A 291 -3.04 3.78 16.85
CA GLY A 291 -2.63 4.54 18.04
C GLY A 291 -2.43 6.04 17.81
N LYS A 292 -2.63 6.53 16.59
CA LYS A 292 -2.56 7.97 16.24
C LYS A 292 -3.90 8.55 15.77
N GLU A 293 -5.00 7.82 15.96
CA GLU A 293 -6.34 8.21 15.51
C GLU A 293 -6.82 9.52 16.10
N SER A 294 -6.35 9.85 17.30
CA SER A 294 -6.85 11.02 18.06
C SER A 294 -6.69 12.34 17.32
N ALA A 295 -5.70 12.50 16.45
CA ALA A 295 -5.52 13.71 15.65
C ALA A 295 -6.63 13.88 14.59
N VAL A 296 -7.17 12.77 14.07
CA VAL A 296 -8.33 12.78 13.16
C VAL A 296 -9.62 12.98 13.95
N GLU A 297 -9.78 12.30 15.08
CA GLU A 297 -10.97 12.40 15.96
C GLU A 297 -11.18 13.80 16.48
N LYS A 298 -10.10 14.51 16.84
CA LYS A 298 -10.13 15.92 17.27
C LYS A 298 -10.40 16.89 16.10
N GLY A 299 -10.15 16.45 14.86
CA GLY A 299 -10.25 17.31 13.67
C GLY A 299 -9.01 18.15 13.41
N THR A 300 -7.85 17.84 14.03
CA THR A 300 -6.56 18.45 13.66
C THR A 300 -6.13 17.99 12.26
N ILE A 301 -6.50 16.77 11.88
CA ILE A 301 -6.38 16.25 10.51
C ILE A 301 -7.78 16.17 9.93
N ASP A 302 -8.04 16.89 8.84
CA ASP A 302 -9.34 16.90 8.17
C ASP A 302 -9.58 15.66 7.31
N PHE A 303 -8.59 15.30 6.50
CA PHE A 303 -8.68 14.16 5.58
C PHE A 303 -7.41 13.32 5.59
N ILE A 304 -7.60 12.01 5.67
CA ILE A 304 -6.57 11.01 5.38
C ILE A 304 -6.99 10.21 4.16
N LEU A 305 -6.06 10.04 3.20
CA LEU A 305 -6.20 9.05 2.14
C LEU A 305 -5.42 7.79 2.54
N THR A 306 -6.08 6.64 2.54
CA THR A 306 -5.39 5.38 2.86
C THR A 306 -5.23 4.50 1.64
N GLN A 307 -4.10 3.79 1.61
CA GLN A 307 -3.71 2.86 0.55
C GLN A 307 -3.72 1.39 0.98
N GLN A 308 -4.21 1.11 2.19
CA GLN A 308 -4.36 -0.24 2.73
C GLN A 308 -3.04 -1.04 2.72
N PRO A 309 -2.02 -0.61 3.48
CA PRO A 309 -0.69 -1.23 3.47
C PRO A 309 -0.71 -2.71 3.86
N GLU A 310 -1.52 -3.11 4.85
CA GLU A 310 -1.70 -4.51 5.24
C GLU A 310 -2.21 -5.37 4.07
N VAL A 311 -3.20 -4.87 3.33
CA VAL A 311 -3.75 -5.58 2.17
C VAL A 311 -2.70 -5.71 1.06
N GLN A 312 -1.86 -4.71 0.86
CA GLN A 312 -0.76 -4.78 -0.11
C GLN A 312 0.25 -5.87 0.26
N GLY A 313 0.70 -5.91 1.52
CA GLY A 313 1.61 -6.94 2.03
C GLY A 313 1.03 -8.35 1.87
N TYR A 314 -0.21 -8.55 2.34
CA TYR A 314 -0.91 -9.82 2.22
C TYR A 314 -1.06 -10.27 0.76
N ARG A 315 -1.63 -9.42 -0.10
CA ARG A 315 -1.86 -9.75 -1.51
C ARG A 315 -0.57 -9.99 -2.27
N GLY A 316 0.50 -9.27 -1.95
CA GLY A 316 1.79 -9.45 -2.59
C GLY A 316 2.33 -10.86 -2.39
N VAL A 317 2.29 -11.39 -1.18
CA VAL A 317 2.72 -12.76 -0.85
C VAL A 317 1.80 -13.79 -1.52
N ILE A 318 0.47 -13.62 -1.44
CA ILE A 318 -0.48 -14.53 -2.07
C ILE A 318 -0.30 -14.56 -3.60
N MET A 319 -0.04 -13.41 -4.23
CA MET A 319 0.19 -13.35 -5.68
C MET A 319 1.51 -14.03 -6.10
N LEU A 320 2.56 -13.96 -5.27
CA LEU A 320 3.78 -14.76 -5.50
C LEU A 320 3.46 -16.25 -5.46
N TYR A 321 2.73 -16.69 -4.45
CA TYR A 321 2.29 -18.08 -4.33
C TYR A 321 1.43 -18.51 -5.53
N ASP A 322 0.44 -17.73 -5.90
CA ASP A 322 -0.42 -18.00 -7.06
C ASP A 322 0.39 -18.14 -8.34
N HIS A 323 1.34 -17.26 -8.57
CA HIS A 323 2.16 -17.25 -9.77
C HIS A 323 3.19 -18.39 -9.78
N ILE A 324 3.95 -18.55 -8.70
CA ILE A 324 5.08 -19.46 -8.65
C ILE A 324 4.63 -20.92 -8.40
N VAL A 325 3.72 -21.12 -7.44
CA VAL A 325 3.32 -22.46 -7.02
C VAL A 325 2.12 -22.96 -7.80
N LEU A 326 1.07 -22.13 -7.90
CA LEU A 326 -0.16 -22.53 -8.59
C LEU A 326 -0.11 -22.31 -10.10
N LYS A 327 0.94 -21.66 -10.61
CA LYS A 327 1.13 -21.34 -12.04
C LYS A 327 -0.05 -20.58 -12.63
N LYS A 328 -0.65 -19.69 -11.85
CA LYS A 328 -1.72 -18.80 -12.31
C LYS A 328 -1.15 -17.57 -12.99
N ASP A 329 -1.87 -17.09 -13.99
CA ASP A 329 -1.63 -15.76 -14.52
C ASP A 329 -2.07 -14.71 -13.49
N ILE A 330 -1.24 -13.72 -13.24
CA ILE A 330 -1.53 -12.61 -12.35
C ILE A 330 -1.54 -11.29 -13.11
N ASN A 331 -2.31 -10.33 -12.62
CA ASN A 331 -2.39 -9.01 -13.23
C ASN A 331 -1.04 -8.28 -13.12
N LYS A 332 -0.65 -7.59 -14.16
CA LYS A 332 0.57 -6.76 -14.20
C LYS A 332 0.51 -5.58 -13.23
N GLU A 333 -0.70 -5.13 -12.92
CA GLU A 333 -0.96 -4.04 -11.97
C GLU A 333 -2.23 -4.33 -11.17
N VAL A 334 -2.17 -4.08 -9.88
CA VAL A 334 -3.29 -4.18 -8.95
C VAL A 334 -3.41 -2.82 -8.25
N ILE A 335 -4.31 -2.00 -8.79
CA ILE A 335 -4.53 -0.67 -8.25
C ILE A 335 -5.40 -0.76 -6.99
N MET A 336 -4.88 -0.24 -5.89
CA MET A 336 -5.57 -0.18 -4.61
C MET A 336 -6.59 0.96 -4.61
N PRO A 337 -7.79 0.77 -4.02
CA PRO A 337 -8.77 1.83 -3.93
C PRO A 337 -8.27 2.99 -3.06
N LEU A 338 -8.72 4.19 -3.40
CA LEU A 338 -8.50 5.41 -2.62
C LEU A 338 -9.67 5.57 -1.64
N ASN A 339 -9.41 5.37 -0.35
CA ASN A 339 -10.41 5.64 0.69
C ASN A 339 -10.12 6.99 1.33
N ILE A 340 -11.17 7.77 1.55
CA ILE A 340 -11.13 9.05 2.27
C ILE A 340 -11.60 8.78 3.69
N ILE A 341 -10.77 9.13 4.66
CA ILE A 341 -11.05 8.99 6.08
C ILE A 341 -11.17 10.39 6.70
N THR A 342 -12.21 10.53 7.50
CA THR A 342 -12.52 11.72 8.29
C THR A 342 -12.81 11.31 9.73
N ARG A 343 -13.01 12.29 10.62
CA ARG A 343 -13.44 12.03 12.00
C ARG A 343 -14.75 11.24 12.07
N GLU A 344 -15.63 11.37 11.07
CA GLU A 344 -16.94 10.75 11.04
C GLU A 344 -16.92 9.27 10.69
N ASN A 345 -15.88 8.79 10.00
CA ASN A 345 -15.79 7.39 9.57
C ASN A 345 -14.56 6.61 10.08
N ILE A 346 -13.65 7.27 10.80
CA ILE A 346 -12.41 6.62 11.29
C ILE A 346 -12.69 5.40 12.17
N HIS A 347 -13.67 5.47 13.07
CA HIS A 347 -14.00 4.34 13.96
C HIS A 347 -14.53 3.13 13.18
N THR A 348 -15.32 3.36 12.13
CA THR A 348 -15.81 2.27 11.27
C THR A 348 -14.67 1.64 10.49
N PHE A 349 -13.73 2.45 10.04
CA PHE A 349 -12.58 1.97 9.27
C PHE A 349 -11.59 1.19 10.15
N THR A 350 -11.24 1.69 11.32
CA THR A 350 -10.34 1.01 12.27
C THR A 350 -10.97 -0.27 12.83
N GLY A 351 -12.28 -0.29 13.07
CA GLY A 351 -13.01 -1.51 13.45
C GLY A 351 -12.98 -2.60 12.37
N TYR A 352 -12.93 -2.22 11.10
CA TYR A 352 -12.78 -3.18 9.98
C TYR A 352 -11.36 -3.75 9.85
N ILE A 353 -10.34 -2.96 10.17
CA ILE A 353 -8.93 -3.40 10.11
C ILE A 353 -8.60 -4.32 11.30
N ASN A 354 -9.17 -4.06 12.48
CA ASN A 354 -8.86 -4.79 13.72
C ASN A 354 -9.77 -6.01 13.94
N GLY A 355 -10.71 -6.31 13.09
CA GLY A 355 -11.61 -7.48 13.12
C GLY A 355 -11.20 -8.57 12.15
#